data_8057199c94b082b2b4bab98639d99ecc
#
_entry.id   8057199c94b082b2b4bab98639d99ecc
#
_cell.length_a   1.000
_cell.length_b   1.000
_cell.length_c   1.000
_cell.angle_alpha   90.00
_cell.angle_beta   90.00
_cell.angle_gamma   90.00
#
_symmetry.space_group_name_H-M   'P 1'
#
loop_
_entity.id
_entity.type
_entity.pdbx_description
1 polymer ?
#
loop_
_entity_poly.entity_id
_entity_poly.type
_entity_poly.pdbx_seq_one_letter_code
_entity_poly.pdbx_strand_id
1 'polypeptide(L)'
;MDYQVSARKYRPGTFDDVIGQPHVVQTLVNSITTKRIAQAYLFSGTRGVGKTTVARILAKALNCERGPTGTPCGTCSNCLEIAQGTSVDVMEIDGASNTSVDDVREIRENVKFAAFRGKYRVYIIDEVHMLSNSAFNALLKTLEEPPPHVVFIFATTEIHKIPATILSRCQHYNFRRIARTEIIERLRHVVNQDKIVIEERSLMALARASEGSMRDGLSLLDQAVAFGGKAIVHTDLEALLGAVPHELVHAMIQAIMAQESAAALRVLAQLLDQGHDLRAYCAEVVEYLRNMLVVSVVTSPQEWQGLIEASAEDLAQMAIDAQAFSPEPLQELFAIFTQAEDSLRLSAHPRFVLETAAVRATRLLRRTEGKSPLPQAVQSTQATRPPQPTPVRTGPSVSPARSVDPTSSLTPRPPQSTAPAPTAPIPLRSTVVGNTASPRTPQTNPPNVQPSGAAGDVKASGPVASPLPEGGRLAVTLNWEQFQEEVAGAFSNIAPFLEMGRLVGVDGHVVTIGFTKQATLARGMIEKPDNIAALTAMCERLSGQTVRLRIVELTELDAPGQTMAQLRAAKEKEQRLVLFEQARAHPVVKQALEMFGAEIAEVRSVSSQKEVPE
;
A
#
# COMPACT_ATOMS: atom_id res chain seq x y z
N MET A 1 -22.68 25.15 -22.41
CA MET A 1 -22.30 25.01 -20.97
C MET A 1 -21.27 23.90 -20.93
N ASP A 2 -20.07 24.20 -20.44
CA ASP A 2 -19.06 23.16 -20.31
C ASP A 2 -19.50 22.16 -19.24
N TYR A 3 -19.49 20.88 -19.60
CA TYR A 3 -19.80 19.79 -18.69
C TYR A 3 -18.75 19.77 -17.57
N GLN A 4 -19.20 19.82 -16.33
CA GLN A 4 -18.35 19.70 -15.16
C GLN A 4 -18.71 18.43 -14.38
N VAL A 5 -17.73 17.58 -14.10
CA VAL A 5 -17.89 16.35 -13.30
C VAL A 5 -18.49 16.67 -11.93
N SER A 6 -19.46 15.88 -11.48
CA SER A 6 -20.21 16.10 -10.22
C SER A 6 -19.30 16.19 -9.01
N ALA A 7 -18.23 15.40 -8.93
CA ALA A 7 -17.24 15.48 -7.87
C ALA A 7 -16.53 16.85 -7.77
N ARG A 8 -16.50 17.64 -8.86
CA ARG A 8 -15.98 19.01 -8.88
C ARG A 8 -17.09 20.04 -8.67
N LYS A 9 -18.24 19.85 -9.33
CA LYS A 9 -19.42 20.74 -9.24
C LYS A 9 -19.97 20.84 -7.82
N TYR A 10 -20.05 19.69 -7.11
CA TYR A 10 -20.61 19.59 -5.76
C TYR A 10 -19.54 19.55 -4.66
N ARG A 11 -18.30 20.03 -4.97
CA ARG A 11 -17.25 20.12 -3.96
C ARG A 11 -17.65 21.12 -2.87
N PRO A 12 -17.59 20.74 -1.57
CA PRO A 12 -17.90 21.64 -0.46
C PRO A 12 -17.17 22.97 -0.53
N GLY A 13 -17.92 24.05 -0.34
CA GLY A 13 -17.41 25.41 -0.38
C GLY A 13 -17.07 25.97 0.99
N THR A 14 -17.76 25.51 2.02
CA THR A 14 -17.66 25.94 3.43
C THR A 14 -17.45 24.74 4.35
N PHE A 15 -17.13 24.98 5.62
CA PHE A 15 -16.98 23.90 6.60
C PHE A 15 -18.32 23.19 6.88
N ASP A 16 -19.44 23.91 6.80
CA ASP A 16 -20.78 23.38 7.05
C ASP A 16 -21.23 22.39 5.97
N ASP A 17 -20.67 22.52 4.75
CA ASP A 17 -20.97 21.60 3.63
C ASP A 17 -20.18 20.29 3.72
N VAL A 18 -19.22 20.17 4.64
CA VAL A 18 -18.35 18.99 4.77
C VAL A 18 -19.09 17.85 5.48
N ILE A 19 -19.22 16.73 4.81
CA ILE A 19 -19.94 15.55 5.30
C ILE A 19 -18.97 14.55 5.92
N GLY A 20 -19.40 13.87 6.99
CA GLY A 20 -18.70 12.74 7.61
C GLY A 20 -17.48 13.08 8.45
N GLN A 21 -17.14 14.41 8.63
CA GLN A 21 -15.94 14.82 9.35
C GLN A 21 -16.20 15.86 10.46
N PRO A 22 -17.24 15.72 11.30
CA PRO A 22 -17.60 16.76 12.28
C PRO A 22 -16.48 17.06 13.28
N HIS A 23 -15.72 16.05 13.71
CA HIS A 23 -14.60 16.19 14.64
C HIS A 23 -13.43 17.01 14.06
N VAL A 24 -13.13 16.88 12.77
CA VAL A 24 -12.12 17.66 12.07
C VAL A 24 -12.58 19.10 11.91
N VAL A 25 -13.78 19.29 11.38
CA VAL A 25 -14.39 20.58 11.13
C VAL A 25 -14.49 21.40 12.41
N GLN A 26 -15.06 20.84 13.48
CA GLN A 26 -15.21 21.51 14.76
C GLN A 26 -13.87 21.96 15.35
N THR A 27 -12.85 21.10 15.27
CA THR A 27 -11.52 21.42 15.81
C THR A 27 -10.85 22.54 15.01
N LEU A 28 -10.96 22.53 13.67
CA LEU A 28 -10.42 23.58 12.81
C LEU A 28 -11.14 24.92 13.04
N VAL A 29 -12.46 24.93 13.09
CA VAL A 29 -13.26 26.14 13.37
C VAL A 29 -12.91 26.72 14.74
N ASN A 30 -12.79 25.87 15.76
CA ASN A 30 -12.39 26.30 17.10
C ASN A 30 -10.99 26.91 17.11
N SER A 31 -10.02 26.29 16.40
CA SER A 31 -8.64 26.80 16.33
C SER A 31 -8.56 28.18 15.66
N ILE A 32 -9.36 28.40 14.61
CA ILE A 32 -9.45 29.67 13.91
C ILE A 32 -10.10 30.73 14.82
N THR A 33 -11.22 30.39 15.48
CA THR A 33 -11.96 31.31 16.35
C THR A 33 -11.12 31.74 17.55
N THR A 34 -10.36 30.83 18.13
CA THR A 34 -9.45 31.10 19.25
C THR A 34 -8.11 31.70 18.82
N LYS A 35 -7.89 31.91 17.51
CA LYS A 35 -6.63 32.39 16.92
C LYS A 35 -5.43 31.51 17.23
N ARG A 36 -5.65 30.21 17.44
CA ARG A 36 -4.61 29.21 17.66
C ARG A 36 -4.33 28.45 16.37
N ILE A 37 -3.85 29.17 15.35
CA ILE A 37 -3.56 28.62 14.03
C ILE A 37 -2.19 27.94 14.09
N ALA A 38 -2.15 26.65 13.76
CA ALA A 38 -0.90 25.92 13.64
C ALA A 38 -0.20 26.28 12.32
N GLN A 39 1.12 26.16 12.29
CA GLN A 39 1.91 26.44 11.10
C GLN A 39 2.06 25.22 10.18
N ALA A 40 1.77 24.01 10.68
CA ALA A 40 1.73 22.81 9.89
C ALA A 40 0.56 21.89 10.31
N TYR A 41 -0.21 21.48 9.34
CA TYR A 41 -1.35 20.55 9.46
C TYR A 41 -1.04 19.29 8.67
N LEU A 42 -1.44 18.12 9.19
CA LEU A 42 -1.40 16.86 8.48
C LEU A 42 -2.79 16.22 8.45
N PHE A 43 -3.36 16.07 7.27
CA PHE A 43 -4.65 15.43 7.02
C PHE A 43 -4.40 14.00 6.50
N SER A 44 -4.73 13.00 7.30
CA SER A 44 -4.61 11.59 6.93
C SER A 44 -5.97 10.93 6.76
N GLY A 45 -6.05 9.90 5.94
CA GLY A 45 -7.28 9.12 5.72
C GLY A 45 -7.38 8.62 4.28
N THR A 46 -8.35 7.75 4.02
CA THR A 46 -8.56 7.14 2.70
C THR A 46 -8.81 8.18 1.60
N ARG A 47 -8.68 7.76 0.34
CA ARG A 47 -8.96 8.62 -0.82
C ARG A 47 -10.43 9.08 -0.82
N GLY A 48 -10.69 10.29 -1.29
CA GLY A 48 -12.06 10.78 -1.56
C GLY A 48 -12.89 11.22 -0.34
N VAL A 49 -12.32 11.19 0.89
CA VAL A 49 -13.01 11.59 2.14
C VAL A 49 -12.98 13.09 2.44
N GLY A 50 -12.40 13.91 1.55
CA GLY A 50 -12.44 15.37 1.65
C GLY A 50 -11.16 16.05 2.15
N LYS A 51 -10.02 15.37 2.30
CA LYS A 51 -8.75 15.95 2.78
C LYS A 51 -8.37 17.25 2.06
N THR A 52 -8.18 17.20 0.75
CA THR A 52 -7.81 18.37 -0.09
C THR A 52 -8.91 19.43 -0.12
N THR A 53 -10.18 19.01 -0.03
CA THR A 53 -11.32 19.93 0.05
C THR A 53 -11.28 20.75 1.32
N VAL A 54 -11.09 20.11 2.49
CA VAL A 54 -10.96 20.80 3.78
C VAL A 54 -9.69 21.66 3.82
N ALA A 55 -8.59 21.22 3.20
CA ALA A 55 -7.38 22.03 3.04
C ALA A 55 -7.66 23.35 2.31
N ARG A 56 -8.41 23.31 1.20
CA ARG A 56 -8.81 24.53 0.47
C ARG A 56 -9.79 25.40 1.26
N ILE A 57 -10.72 24.80 2.03
CA ILE A 57 -11.63 25.55 2.91
C ILE A 57 -10.83 26.23 4.02
N LEU A 58 -9.86 25.55 4.62
CA LEU A 58 -8.96 26.14 5.62
C LEU A 58 -8.15 27.30 5.02
N ALA A 59 -7.59 27.14 3.82
CA ALA A 59 -6.88 28.21 3.12
C ALA A 59 -7.80 29.42 2.86
N LYS A 60 -9.06 29.20 2.46
CA LYS A 60 -10.07 30.27 2.35
C LYS A 60 -10.37 30.94 3.70
N ALA A 61 -10.53 30.16 4.76
CA ALA A 61 -10.79 30.64 6.11
C ALA A 61 -9.66 31.55 6.64
N LEU A 62 -8.41 31.21 6.32
CA LEU A 62 -7.22 31.97 6.71
C LEU A 62 -7.07 33.27 5.89
N ASN A 63 -7.35 33.23 4.58
CA ASN A 63 -7.09 34.30 3.63
C ASN A 63 -8.33 35.10 3.18
N CYS A 64 -9.51 34.78 3.72
CA CYS A 64 -10.71 35.56 3.43
C CYS A 64 -10.51 37.05 3.86
N GLU A 65 -11.00 37.99 3.08
CA GLU A 65 -10.94 39.44 3.42
C GLU A 65 -11.55 39.73 4.79
N ARG A 66 -12.56 38.92 5.22
CA ARG A 66 -13.17 39.00 6.56
C ARG A 66 -12.46 38.15 7.61
N GLY A 67 -11.37 37.44 7.20
CA GLY A 67 -10.72 36.42 8.00
C GLY A 67 -9.50 36.89 8.81
N PRO A 68 -8.86 35.98 9.54
CA PRO A 68 -9.22 34.54 9.70
C PRO A 68 -10.60 34.33 10.33
N THR A 69 -11.41 33.47 9.71
CA THR A 69 -12.78 33.16 10.14
C THR A 69 -13.16 31.70 9.88
N GLY A 70 -13.96 31.12 10.78
CA GLY A 70 -14.54 29.80 10.57
C GLY A 70 -15.57 29.72 9.43
N THR A 71 -16.09 30.90 8.99
CA THR A 71 -17.10 31.02 7.93
C THR A 71 -16.57 31.89 6.80
N PRO A 72 -15.72 31.35 5.87
CA PRO A 72 -15.22 32.13 4.74
C PRO A 72 -16.36 32.57 3.84
N CYS A 73 -16.32 33.84 3.35
CA CYS A 73 -17.45 34.45 2.64
C CYS A 73 -17.75 33.80 1.26
N GLY A 74 -16.78 33.11 0.65
CA GLY A 74 -16.94 32.48 -0.67
C GLY A 74 -17.04 33.42 -1.86
N THR A 75 -17.15 34.72 -1.66
CA THR A 75 -17.44 35.73 -2.69
C THR A 75 -16.34 36.79 -2.91
N CYS A 76 -15.41 36.96 -1.96
CA CYS A 76 -14.27 37.85 -2.16
C CYS A 76 -13.24 37.31 -3.13
N SER A 77 -12.35 38.15 -3.66
CA SER A 77 -11.35 37.77 -4.66
C SER A 77 -10.50 36.59 -4.18
N ASN A 78 -10.00 36.63 -2.95
CA ASN A 78 -9.20 35.55 -2.37
C ASN A 78 -9.96 34.21 -2.30
N CYS A 79 -11.23 34.22 -1.86
CA CYS A 79 -12.05 33.01 -1.77
C CYS A 79 -12.32 32.40 -3.15
N LEU A 80 -12.57 33.23 -4.17
CA LEU A 80 -12.83 32.77 -5.54
C LEU A 80 -11.56 32.20 -6.19
N GLU A 81 -10.44 32.91 -6.10
CA GLU A 81 -9.14 32.45 -6.62
C GLU A 81 -8.71 31.12 -5.98
N ILE A 82 -8.87 30.96 -4.66
CA ILE A 82 -8.56 29.71 -3.96
C ILE A 82 -9.50 28.56 -4.42
N ALA A 83 -10.79 28.85 -4.60
CA ALA A 83 -11.74 27.85 -5.09
C ALA A 83 -11.40 27.37 -6.51
N GLN A 84 -10.90 28.27 -7.37
CA GLN A 84 -10.48 28.00 -8.74
C GLN A 84 -9.07 27.37 -8.82
N GLY A 85 -8.25 27.50 -7.75
CA GLY A 85 -6.86 27.05 -7.74
C GLY A 85 -5.89 27.99 -8.46
N THR A 86 -6.24 29.27 -8.59
CA THR A 86 -5.45 30.31 -9.28
C THR A 86 -4.81 31.32 -8.33
N SER A 87 -4.96 31.12 -7.03
CA SER A 87 -4.43 32.03 -6.01
C SER A 87 -2.91 31.99 -5.95
N VAL A 88 -2.27 33.16 -5.95
CA VAL A 88 -0.82 33.31 -5.77
C VAL A 88 -0.36 32.98 -4.35
N ASP A 89 -1.23 33.21 -3.36
CA ASP A 89 -0.93 32.99 -1.94
C ASP A 89 -1.23 31.56 -1.46
N VAL A 90 -1.91 30.74 -2.28
CA VAL A 90 -2.23 29.35 -1.96
C VAL A 90 -1.73 28.46 -3.07
N MET A 91 -0.60 27.80 -2.82
CA MET A 91 0.01 26.88 -3.76
C MET A 91 -0.45 25.46 -3.43
N GLU A 92 -1.06 24.79 -4.42
CA GLU A 92 -1.44 23.38 -4.33
C GLU A 92 -0.48 22.54 -5.17
N ILE A 93 0.19 21.62 -4.52
CA ILE A 93 1.26 20.79 -5.08
C ILE A 93 0.85 19.33 -4.90
N ASP A 94 0.82 18.60 -6.00
CA ASP A 94 0.64 17.15 -5.96
C ASP A 94 2.01 16.48 -5.74
N GLY A 95 2.15 15.79 -4.60
CA GLY A 95 3.36 15.09 -4.24
C GLY A 95 3.71 13.93 -5.19
N ALA A 96 2.73 13.39 -5.93
CA ALA A 96 3.00 12.34 -6.90
C ALA A 96 3.70 12.87 -8.16
N SER A 97 3.40 14.12 -8.55
CA SER A 97 3.99 14.79 -9.72
C SER A 97 5.29 15.54 -9.38
N ASN A 98 5.48 15.93 -8.11
CA ASN A 98 6.59 16.76 -7.63
C ASN A 98 7.38 16.04 -6.53
N THR A 99 8.01 14.93 -6.89
CA THR A 99 8.74 14.06 -5.94
C THR A 99 10.17 14.52 -5.67
N SER A 100 10.69 15.46 -6.46
CA SER A 100 12.10 15.82 -6.46
C SER A 100 12.48 16.72 -5.28
N VAL A 101 13.76 16.70 -4.93
CA VAL A 101 14.33 17.61 -3.91
C VAL A 101 14.32 19.06 -4.39
N ASP A 102 14.43 19.25 -5.71
CA ASP A 102 14.56 20.59 -6.29
C ASP A 102 13.22 21.32 -6.25
N ASP A 103 12.09 20.61 -6.47
CA ASP A 103 10.74 21.18 -6.28
C ASP A 103 10.53 21.68 -4.85
N VAL A 104 10.99 20.90 -3.87
CA VAL A 104 10.91 21.28 -2.45
C VAL A 104 11.88 22.40 -2.08
N ARG A 105 13.04 22.49 -2.72
CA ARG A 105 13.97 23.63 -2.56
C ARG A 105 13.37 24.93 -3.07
N GLU A 106 12.65 24.87 -4.20
CA GLU A 106 11.90 26.02 -4.71
C GLU A 106 10.83 26.49 -3.71
N ILE A 107 10.07 25.54 -3.13
CA ILE A 107 9.12 25.86 -2.05
C ILE A 107 9.83 26.57 -0.90
N ARG A 108 10.99 26.07 -0.44
CA ARG A 108 11.76 26.64 0.67
C ARG A 108 12.28 28.06 0.38
N GLU A 109 12.61 28.34 -0.87
CA GLU A 109 13.02 29.68 -1.28
C GLU A 109 11.83 30.64 -1.31
N ASN A 110 10.70 30.16 -1.81
CA ASN A 110 9.47 30.90 -1.92
C ASN A 110 8.79 31.19 -0.55
N VAL A 111 9.01 30.36 0.45
CA VAL A 111 8.52 30.53 1.84
C VAL A 111 8.98 31.83 2.49
N LYS A 112 10.12 32.38 2.08
CA LYS A 112 10.69 33.61 2.62
C LYS A 112 9.87 34.85 2.27
N PHE A 113 9.07 34.80 1.21
CA PHE A 113 8.30 35.94 0.75
C PHE A 113 6.95 36.03 1.47
N ALA A 114 6.53 37.23 1.85
CA ALA A 114 5.23 37.46 2.43
C ALA A 114 4.09 37.15 1.46
N ALA A 115 2.88 36.96 1.99
CA ALA A 115 1.68 36.80 1.17
C ALA A 115 1.41 38.05 0.36
N PHE A 116 0.92 37.92 -0.87
CA PHE A 116 0.70 39.02 -1.80
C PHE A 116 -0.59 39.79 -1.48
N ARG A 117 -1.69 39.07 -1.26
CA ARG A 117 -3.01 39.64 -0.94
C ARG A 117 -3.60 39.11 0.36
N GLY A 118 -3.31 37.85 0.67
CA GLY A 118 -3.79 37.17 1.87
C GLY A 118 -3.01 37.55 3.13
N LYS A 119 -3.44 36.99 4.26
CA LYS A 119 -2.70 37.08 5.53
C LYS A 119 -1.63 36.01 5.66
N TYR A 120 -1.87 34.88 5.01
CA TYR A 120 -1.01 33.70 5.08
C TYR A 120 -0.63 33.22 3.68
N ARG A 121 0.59 32.76 3.53
CA ARG A 121 1.04 31.99 2.39
C ARG A 121 0.83 30.52 2.72
N VAL A 122 -0.07 29.85 1.99
CA VAL A 122 -0.49 28.47 2.29
C VAL A 122 0.05 27.52 1.24
N TYR A 123 0.73 26.47 1.69
CA TYR A 123 1.21 25.39 0.84
C TYR A 123 0.40 24.13 1.14
N ILE A 124 -0.41 23.70 0.18
CA ILE A 124 -1.16 22.44 0.24
C ILE A 124 -0.37 21.42 -0.55
N ILE A 125 0.15 20.39 0.13
CA ILE A 125 0.89 19.31 -0.51
C ILE A 125 0.04 18.04 -0.37
N ASP A 126 -0.58 17.65 -1.49
CA ASP A 126 -1.41 16.45 -1.54
C ASP A 126 -0.54 15.22 -1.81
N GLU A 127 -0.97 14.06 -1.34
CA GLU A 127 -0.26 12.78 -1.35
C GLU A 127 1.22 12.93 -0.95
N VAL A 128 1.45 13.65 0.14
CA VAL A 128 2.79 14.01 0.63
C VAL A 128 3.70 12.80 0.88
N HIS A 129 3.14 11.61 1.09
CA HIS A 129 3.89 10.35 1.24
C HIS A 129 4.67 9.94 -0.02
N MET A 130 4.39 10.55 -1.17
CA MET A 130 5.11 10.33 -2.43
C MET A 130 6.42 11.12 -2.51
N LEU A 131 6.64 12.09 -1.63
CA LEU A 131 7.90 12.83 -1.57
C LEU A 131 9.07 11.92 -1.18
N SER A 132 10.23 12.17 -1.77
CA SER A 132 11.45 11.46 -1.39
C SER A 132 11.91 11.82 0.03
N ASN A 133 12.66 10.93 0.68
CA ASN A 133 13.22 11.20 2.01
C ASN A 133 14.09 12.47 2.04
N SER A 134 14.79 12.76 0.95
CA SER A 134 15.61 13.96 0.80
C SER A 134 14.75 15.24 0.67
N ALA A 135 13.56 15.15 0.04
CA ALA A 135 12.58 16.21 -0.01
C ALA A 135 11.98 16.50 1.38
N PHE A 136 11.62 15.46 2.14
CA PHE A 136 11.21 15.63 3.53
C PHE A 136 12.28 16.30 4.39
N ASN A 137 13.54 15.87 4.28
CA ASN A 137 14.64 16.49 5.02
C ASN A 137 14.86 17.97 4.66
N ALA A 138 14.60 18.36 3.41
CA ALA A 138 14.69 19.76 2.99
C ALA A 138 13.62 20.65 3.64
N LEU A 139 12.44 20.08 3.99
CA LEU A 139 11.35 20.78 4.67
C LEU A 139 11.56 20.92 6.19
N LEU A 140 12.34 20.01 6.82
CA LEU A 140 12.46 19.95 8.28
C LEU A 140 12.84 21.29 8.89
N LYS A 141 13.87 21.98 8.36
CA LYS A 141 14.31 23.27 8.88
C LYS A 141 13.21 24.33 8.82
N THR A 142 12.40 24.32 7.77
CA THR A 142 11.28 25.25 7.61
C THR A 142 10.11 24.92 8.53
N LEU A 143 9.91 23.63 8.85
CA LEU A 143 8.88 23.18 9.79
C LEU A 143 9.29 23.37 11.25
N GLU A 144 10.60 23.45 11.55
CA GLU A 144 11.13 23.75 12.88
C GLU A 144 11.00 25.24 13.22
N GLU A 145 11.34 26.09 12.25
CA GLU A 145 11.31 27.55 12.39
C GLU A 145 10.53 28.19 11.23
N PRO A 146 9.21 27.93 11.14
CA PRO A 146 8.40 28.43 10.05
C PRO A 146 8.17 29.94 10.20
N PRO A 147 8.23 30.73 9.09
CA PRO A 147 7.85 32.12 9.12
C PRO A 147 6.41 32.31 9.59
N PRO A 148 6.07 33.37 10.35
CA PRO A 148 4.75 33.52 10.98
C PRO A 148 3.60 33.69 9.98
N HIS A 149 3.90 34.02 8.73
CA HIS A 149 2.94 34.17 7.63
C HIS A 149 2.75 32.91 6.80
N VAL A 150 3.41 31.79 7.13
CA VAL A 150 3.38 30.54 6.34
C VAL A 150 2.59 29.48 7.07
N VAL A 151 1.76 28.77 6.30
CA VAL A 151 1.02 27.60 6.77
C VAL A 151 1.19 26.46 5.78
N PHE A 152 1.62 25.28 6.28
CA PHE A 152 1.69 24.05 5.52
C PHE A 152 0.47 23.18 5.82
N ILE A 153 -0.12 22.59 4.78
CA ILE A 153 -1.21 21.62 4.90
C ILE A 153 -0.81 20.39 4.08
N PHE A 154 -0.40 19.35 4.75
CA PHE A 154 -0.06 18.08 4.15
C PHE A 154 -1.30 17.19 4.11
N ALA A 155 -1.54 16.51 2.98
CA ALA A 155 -2.57 15.49 2.87
C ALA A 155 -1.93 14.16 2.45
N THR A 156 -2.39 13.06 3.04
CA THR A 156 -1.88 11.71 2.73
C THR A 156 -2.96 10.64 2.87
N THR A 157 -2.87 9.63 2.03
CA THR A 157 -3.61 8.38 2.17
C THR A 157 -2.86 7.36 3.04
N GLU A 158 -1.54 7.50 3.19
CA GLU A 158 -0.66 6.54 3.84
C GLU A 158 0.20 7.20 4.94
N ILE A 159 -0.39 7.35 6.12
CA ILE A 159 0.30 8.00 7.25
C ILE A 159 1.57 7.25 7.69
N HIS A 160 1.59 5.93 7.56
CA HIS A 160 2.73 5.10 7.97
C HIS A 160 4.00 5.33 7.14
N LYS A 161 3.87 5.91 5.95
CA LYS A 161 5.01 6.31 5.12
C LYS A 161 5.59 7.69 5.48
N ILE A 162 4.93 8.45 6.36
CA ILE A 162 5.40 9.78 6.76
C ILE A 162 6.45 9.64 7.89
N PRO A 163 7.63 10.26 7.73
CA PRO A 163 8.65 10.24 8.78
C PRO A 163 8.15 10.80 10.12
N ALA A 164 8.51 10.15 11.23
CA ALA A 164 8.12 10.59 12.57
C ALA A 164 8.60 12.02 12.90
N THR A 165 9.69 12.46 12.28
CA THR A 165 10.22 13.83 12.40
C THR A 165 9.28 14.89 11.83
N ILE A 166 8.52 14.58 10.79
CA ILE A 166 7.47 15.43 10.21
C ILE A 166 6.21 15.36 11.07
N LEU A 167 5.79 14.13 11.46
CA LEU A 167 4.60 13.91 12.28
C LEU A 167 4.64 14.72 13.59
N SER A 168 5.80 14.78 14.25
CA SER A 168 5.98 15.49 15.53
C SER A 168 5.85 17.01 15.42
N ARG A 169 5.92 17.58 14.21
CA ARG A 169 5.85 19.03 13.93
C ARG A 169 4.53 19.47 13.33
N CYS A 170 3.64 18.51 13.02
CA CYS A 170 2.35 18.77 12.40
C CYS A 170 1.21 18.53 13.40
N GLN A 171 0.18 19.36 13.33
CA GLN A 171 -1.09 19.05 13.97
C GLN A 171 -1.84 18.04 13.10
N HIS A 172 -2.02 16.81 13.62
CA HIS A 172 -2.57 15.70 12.89
C HIS A 172 -4.09 15.61 13.03
N TYR A 173 -4.79 15.43 11.88
CA TYR A 173 -6.22 15.24 11.75
C TYR A 173 -6.48 13.96 10.97
N ASN A 174 -7.21 13.03 11.57
CA ASN A 174 -7.56 11.76 10.95
C ASN A 174 -8.97 11.84 10.35
N PHE A 175 -9.06 11.75 9.02
CA PHE A 175 -10.32 11.69 8.27
C PHE A 175 -10.83 10.25 8.22
N ARG A 176 -12.06 10.06 8.63
CA ARG A 176 -12.71 8.75 8.64
C ARG A 176 -13.40 8.48 7.30
N ARG A 177 -13.64 7.21 7.00
CA ARG A 177 -14.56 6.85 5.92
C ARG A 177 -15.93 7.43 6.23
N ILE A 178 -16.61 7.95 5.21
CA ILE A 178 -17.95 8.53 5.34
C ILE A 178 -18.95 7.39 5.46
N ALA A 179 -19.90 7.51 6.36
CA ALA A 179 -20.95 6.51 6.53
C ALA A 179 -21.80 6.38 5.25
N ARG A 180 -22.21 5.16 4.92
CA ARG A 180 -23.04 4.92 3.71
C ARG A 180 -24.32 5.75 3.72
N THR A 181 -24.97 5.90 4.89
CA THR A 181 -26.15 6.74 5.06
C THR A 181 -25.92 8.19 4.67
N GLU A 182 -24.79 8.77 5.08
CA GLU A 182 -24.42 10.15 4.73
C GLU A 182 -24.09 10.28 3.23
N ILE A 183 -23.50 9.25 2.62
CA ILE A 183 -23.26 9.22 1.17
C ILE A 183 -24.59 9.15 0.41
N ILE A 184 -25.53 8.29 0.82
CA ILE A 184 -26.86 8.16 0.20
C ILE A 184 -27.59 9.50 0.28
N GLU A 185 -27.60 10.17 1.43
CA GLU A 185 -28.23 11.48 1.60
C GLU A 185 -27.62 12.52 0.66
N ARG A 186 -26.30 12.53 0.53
CA ARG A 186 -25.62 13.46 -0.39
C ARG A 186 -25.91 13.15 -1.85
N LEU A 187 -25.87 11.88 -2.26
CA LEU A 187 -26.22 11.45 -3.61
C LEU A 187 -27.69 11.83 -3.92
N ARG A 188 -28.62 11.59 -2.99
CA ARG A 188 -30.03 11.99 -3.12
C ARG A 188 -30.19 13.49 -3.32
N HIS A 189 -29.42 14.31 -2.57
CA HIS A 189 -29.42 15.76 -2.75
C HIS A 189 -28.95 16.15 -4.16
N VAL A 190 -27.86 15.54 -4.66
CA VAL A 190 -27.32 15.80 -6.02
C VAL A 190 -28.29 15.39 -7.10
N VAL A 191 -28.87 14.19 -6.99
CA VAL A 191 -29.86 13.64 -7.93
C VAL A 191 -31.08 14.54 -8.03
N ASN A 192 -31.59 15.06 -6.90
CA ASN A 192 -32.71 15.98 -6.86
C ASN A 192 -32.37 17.33 -7.52
N GLN A 193 -31.16 17.85 -7.30
CA GLN A 193 -30.71 19.10 -7.94
C GLN A 193 -30.55 18.98 -9.45
N ASP A 194 -29.99 17.87 -9.93
CA ASP A 194 -29.76 17.63 -11.36
C ASP A 194 -30.98 17.02 -12.05
N LYS A 195 -32.09 16.78 -11.32
CA LYS A 195 -33.34 16.21 -11.81
C LYS A 195 -33.11 14.85 -12.48
N ILE A 196 -32.35 14.00 -11.82
CA ILE A 196 -32.08 12.61 -12.23
C ILE A 196 -33.14 11.73 -11.54
N VAL A 197 -33.72 10.80 -12.26
CA VAL A 197 -34.65 9.80 -11.74
C VAL A 197 -33.86 8.53 -11.45
N ILE A 198 -33.81 8.12 -10.21
CA ILE A 198 -33.07 6.94 -9.77
C ILE A 198 -33.81 6.28 -8.60
N GLU A 199 -33.78 4.96 -8.53
CA GLU A 199 -34.38 4.20 -7.45
C GLU A 199 -33.52 4.24 -6.17
N GLU A 200 -34.14 4.13 -5.01
CA GLU A 200 -33.44 4.14 -3.71
C GLU A 200 -32.41 3.01 -3.60
N ARG A 201 -32.76 1.80 -4.07
CA ARG A 201 -31.83 0.66 -4.11
C ARG A 201 -30.56 0.95 -4.96
N SER A 202 -30.72 1.74 -6.03
CA SER A 202 -29.61 2.17 -6.87
C SER A 202 -28.70 3.17 -6.13
N LEU A 203 -29.24 4.07 -5.31
CA LEU A 203 -28.46 4.95 -4.45
C LEU A 203 -27.68 4.16 -3.40
N MET A 204 -28.29 3.12 -2.83
CA MET A 204 -27.61 2.21 -1.90
C MET A 204 -26.46 1.45 -2.57
N ALA A 205 -26.67 0.96 -3.81
CA ALA A 205 -25.61 0.29 -4.58
C ALA A 205 -24.43 1.23 -4.89
N LEU A 206 -24.70 2.48 -5.30
CA LEU A 206 -23.66 3.50 -5.51
C LEU A 206 -22.88 3.81 -4.23
N ALA A 207 -23.58 3.96 -3.11
CA ALA A 207 -22.96 4.24 -1.81
C ALA A 207 -22.12 3.05 -1.32
N ARG A 208 -22.56 1.81 -1.56
CA ARG A 208 -21.80 0.59 -1.28
C ARG A 208 -20.53 0.53 -2.11
N ALA A 209 -20.63 0.73 -3.43
CA ALA A 209 -19.51 0.71 -4.36
C ALA A 209 -18.49 1.84 -4.11
N SER A 210 -18.91 2.93 -3.45
CA SER A 210 -18.01 4.05 -3.11
C SER A 210 -17.07 3.79 -1.94
N GLU A 211 -17.25 2.73 -1.16
CA GLU A 211 -16.43 2.32 0.00
C GLU A 211 -16.13 3.44 1.02
N GLY A 212 -17.06 4.36 1.21
CA GLY A 212 -16.90 5.50 2.12
C GLY A 212 -16.17 6.71 1.52
N SER A 213 -15.98 6.73 0.18
CA SER A 213 -15.42 7.84 -0.59
C SER A 213 -16.52 8.63 -1.29
N MET A 214 -16.77 9.87 -0.86
CA MET A 214 -17.75 10.74 -1.52
C MET A 214 -17.35 11.07 -2.97
N ARG A 215 -16.04 11.19 -3.23
CA ARG A 215 -15.55 11.47 -4.59
C ARG A 215 -15.88 10.33 -5.55
N ASP A 216 -15.66 9.10 -5.11
CA ASP A 216 -15.88 7.92 -5.95
C ASP A 216 -17.39 7.69 -6.11
N GLY A 217 -18.22 7.89 -5.06
CA GLY A 217 -19.68 7.85 -5.16
C GLY A 217 -20.26 8.86 -6.18
N LEU A 218 -19.76 10.10 -6.19
CA LEU A 218 -20.17 11.10 -7.17
C LEU A 218 -19.67 10.77 -8.59
N SER A 219 -18.47 10.19 -8.71
CA SER A 219 -17.94 9.76 -10.01
C SER A 219 -18.70 8.58 -10.60
N LEU A 220 -19.10 7.62 -9.74
CA LEU A 220 -19.96 6.50 -10.13
C LEU A 220 -21.36 6.98 -10.54
N LEU A 221 -21.92 7.98 -9.85
CA LEU A 221 -23.17 8.61 -10.27
C LEU A 221 -23.05 9.26 -11.65
N ASP A 222 -21.95 9.98 -11.94
CA ASP A 222 -21.70 10.57 -13.26
C ASP A 222 -21.62 9.49 -14.34
N GLN A 223 -20.97 8.36 -14.06
CA GLN A 223 -20.90 7.21 -14.97
C GLN A 223 -22.28 6.60 -15.21
N ALA A 224 -23.09 6.45 -14.16
CA ALA A 224 -24.46 5.95 -14.28
C ALA A 224 -25.33 6.88 -15.13
N VAL A 225 -25.19 8.20 -14.98
CA VAL A 225 -25.87 9.21 -15.81
C VAL A 225 -25.39 9.16 -17.26
N ALA A 226 -24.10 8.95 -17.48
CA ALA A 226 -23.55 8.83 -18.84
C ALA A 226 -24.04 7.56 -19.54
N PHE A 227 -24.29 6.47 -18.80
CA PHE A 227 -24.77 5.19 -19.34
C PHE A 227 -26.29 5.19 -19.56
N GLY A 228 -27.09 5.52 -18.54
CA GLY A 228 -28.55 5.42 -18.55
C GLY A 228 -29.28 6.75 -18.78
N GLY A 229 -28.57 7.86 -18.97
CA GLY A 229 -29.17 9.19 -19.08
C GLY A 229 -29.74 9.68 -17.76
N LYS A 230 -30.86 10.43 -17.82
CA LYS A 230 -31.49 11.00 -16.64
C LYS A 230 -32.44 10.06 -15.88
N ALA A 231 -32.73 8.88 -16.44
CA ALA A 231 -33.53 7.85 -15.81
C ALA A 231 -32.67 6.59 -15.69
N ILE A 232 -32.14 6.36 -14.48
CA ILE A 232 -31.20 5.27 -14.19
C ILE A 232 -32.02 4.09 -13.69
N VAL A 233 -32.02 2.99 -14.45
CA VAL A 233 -32.62 1.71 -14.06
C VAL A 233 -31.62 0.92 -13.23
N HIS A 234 -32.10 0.21 -12.21
CA HIS A 234 -31.23 -0.52 -11.30
C HIS A 234 -30.37 -1.61 -11.98
N THR A 235 -30.98 -2.36 -12.88
CA THR A 235 -30.30 -3.42 -13.65
C THR A 235 -29.14 -2.88 -14.53
N ASP A 236 -29.32 -1.69 -15.09
CA ASP A 236 -28.28 -1.04 -15.90
C ASP A 236 -27.13 -0.57 -15.01
N LEU A 237 -27.45 -0.11 -13.79
CA LEU A 237 -26.45 0.29 -12.80
C LEU A 237 -25.65 -0.92 -12.29
N GLU A 238 -26.29 -2.04 -12.00
CA GLU A 238 -25.60 -3.27 -11.60
C GLU A 238 -24.63 -3.75 -12.68
N ALA A 239 -25.06 -3.73 -13.95
CA ALA A 239 -24.19 -4.06 -15.06
C ALA A 239 -23.00 -3.09 -15.18
N LEU A 240 -23.23 -1.78 -14.99
CA LEU A 240 -22.19 -0.76 -15.01
C LEU A 240 -21.17 -0.93 -13.87
N LEU A 241 -21.64 -1.22 -12.67
CA LEU A 241 -20.80 -1.43 -11.50
C LEU A 241 -20.04 -2.76 -11.54
N GLY A 242 -20.40 -3.66 -12.47
CA GLY A 242 -19.91 -5.03 -12.46
C GLY A 242 -20.36 -5.78 -11.20
N ALA A 243 -21.45 -5.32 -10.61
CA ALA A 243 -22.00 -5.95 -9.41
C ALA A 243 -22.40 -7.39 -9.73
N VAL A 244 -22.15 -8.26 -8.79
CA VAL A 244 -22.55 -9.66 -8.91
C VAL A 244 -24.06 -9.73 -8.65
N PRO A 245 -24.84 -10.35 -9.55
CA PRO A 245 -26.26 -10.56 -9.31
C PRO A 245 -26.50 -11.36 -8.03
N HIS A 246 -27.34 -10.82 -7.16
CA HIS A 246 -27.66 -11.44 -5.87
C HIS A 246 -28.22 -12.88 -6.04
N GLU A 247 -28.89 -13.13 -7.15
CA GLU A 247 -29.41 -14.45 -7.52
C GLU A 247 -28.32 -15.52 -7.66
N LEU A 248 -27.12 -15.14 -8.17
CA LEU A 248 -26.01 -16.08 -8.28
C LEU A 248 -25.39 -16.41 -6.92
N VAL A 249 -25.36 -15.43 -5.99
CA VAL A 249 -24.91 -15.67 -4.61
C VAL A 249 -25.90 -16.60 -3.91
N HIS A 250 -27.20 -16.29 -4.00
CA HIS A 250 -28.26 -17.13 -3.42
C HIS A 250 -28.27 -18.55 -4.03
N ALA A 251 -28.12 -18.69 -5.35
CA ALA A 251 -28.02 -19.99 -6.00
C ALA A 251 -26.81 -20.82 -5.50
N MET A 252 -25.69 -20.19 -5.17
CA MET A 252 -24.56 -20.87 -4.54
C MET A 252 -24.91 -21.38 -3.16
N ILE A 253 -25.55 -20.54 -2.33
CA ILE A 253 -25.98 -20.94 -0.99
C ILE A 253 -26.98 -22.09 -1.06
N GLN A 254 -27.96 -22.02 -1.96
CA GLN A 254 -28.92 -23.13 -2.18
C GLN A 254 -28.22 -24.42 -2.64
N ALA A 255 -27.24 -24.34 -3.52
CA ALA A 255 -26.46 -25.51 -3.95
C ALA A 255 -25.64 -26.13 -2.78
N ILE A 256 -25.13 -25.28 -1.87
CA ILE A 256 -24.44 -25.72 -0.66
C ILE A 256 -25.42 -26.40 0.28
N MET A 257 -26.60 -25.82 0.52
CA MET A 257 -27.66 -26.40 1.35
C MET A 257 -28.13 -27.76 0.82
N ALA A 258 -28.33 -27.84 -0.50
CA ALA A 258 -28.71 -29.07 -1.18
C ALA A 258 -27.56 -30.11 -1.24
N GLN A 259 -26.35 -29.77 -0.81
CA GLN A 259 -25.14 -30.61 -0.90
C GLN A 259 -24.80 -31.03 -2.36
N GLU A 260 -25.16 -30.20 -3.35
CA GLU A 260 -25.01 -30.48 -4.77
C GLU A 260 -23.78 -29.75 -5.35
N SER A 261 -22.61 -30.42 -5.34
CA SER A 261 -21.38 -29.85 -5.91
C SER A 261 -21.52 -29.51 -7.41
N ALA A 262 -22.30 -30.32 -8.17
CA ALA A 262 -22.53 -30.05 -9.59
C ALA A 262 -23.34 -28.76 -9.82
N ALA A 263 -24.31 -28.45 -8.95
CA ALA A 263 -25.07 -27.20 -9.01
C ALA A 263 -24.17 -26.00 -8.71
N ALA A 264 -23.35 -26.07 -7.66
CA ALA A 264 -22.41 -25.03 -7.29
C ALA A 264 -21.40 -24.74 -8.44
N LEU A 265 -20.88 -25.78 -9.10
CA LEU A 265 -19.97 -25.60 -10.26
C LEU A 265 -20.70 -24.99 -11.46
N ARG A 266 -21.98 -25.28 -11.69
CA ARG A 266 -22.78 -24.64 -12.76
C ARG A 266 -22.98 -23.14 -12.48
N VAL A 267 -23.21 -22.73 -11.23
CA VAL A 267 -23.29 -21.32 -10.84
C VAL A 267 -21.99 -20.60 -11.19
N LEU A 268 -20.84 -21.21 -10.90
CA LEU A 268 -19.52 -20.63 -11.25
C LEU A 268 -19.30 -20.56 -12.76
N ALA A 269 -19.75 -21.55 -13.52
CA ALA A 269 -19.68 -21.51 -14.97
C ALA A 269 -20.54 -20.37 -15.54
N GLN A 270 -21.78 -20.23 -15.05
CA GLN A 270 -22.67 -19.13 -15.44
C GLN A 270 -22.09 -17.77 -15.12
N LEU A 271 -21.48 -17.60 -13.94
CA LEU A 271 -20.79 -16.38 -13.53
C LEU A 271 -19.68 -15.98 -14.53
N LEU A 272 -18.88 -16.97 -14.94
CA LEU A 272 -17.80 -16.75 -15.91
C LEU A 272 -18.33 -16.45 -17.32
N ASP A 273 -19.39 -17.12 -17.75
CA ASP A 273 -20.02 -16.90 -19.04
C ASP A 273 -20.63 -15.48 -19.13
N GLN A 274 -21.10 -14.94 -18.00
CA GLN A 274 -21.59 -13.56 -17.90
C GLN A 274 -20.47 -12.52 -17.73
N GLY A 275 -19.20 -12.96 -17.57
CA GLY A 275 -18.05 -12.08 -17.49
C GLY A 275 -17.84 -11.37 -16.14
N HIS A 276 -18.46 -11.84 -15.08
CA HIS A 276 -18.29 -11.28 -13.73
C HIS A 276 -16.92 -11.63 -13.13
N ASP A 277 -16.41 -10.74 -12.27
CA ASP A 277 -15.16 -10.97 -11.55
C ASP A 277 -15.35 -11.99 -10.41
N LEU A 278 -14.53 -13.06 -10.46
CA LEU A 278 -14.52 -14.12 -9.45
C LEU A 278 -14.15 -13.63 -8.04
N ARG A 279 -13.34 -12.59 -7.94
CA ARG A 279 -12.95 -12.02 -6.64
C ARG A 279 -14.10 -11.25 -6.02
N ALA A 280 -14.75 -10.41 -6.82
CA ALA A 280 -15.95 -9.69 -6.39
C ALA A 280 -17.04 -10.68 -5.96
N TYR A 281 -17.24 -11.75 -6.74
CA TYR A 281 -18.19 -12.79 -6.39
C TYR A 281 -17.86 -13.50 -5.07
N CYS A 282 -16.60 -13.85 -4.87
CA CYS A 282 -16.17 -14.49 -3.62
C CYS A 282 -16.41 -13.58 -2.41
N ALA A 283 -16.09 -12.29 -2.53
CA ALA A 283 -16.34 -11.29 -1.49
C ALA A 283 -17.85 -11.15 -1.16
N GLU A 284 -18.72 -11.17 -2.18
CA GLU A 284 -20.18 -11.16 -1.97
C GLU A 284 -20.68 -12.41 -1.23
N VAL A 285 -20.15 -13.60 -1.58
CA VAL A 285 -20.48 -14.85 -0.87
C VAL A 285 -20.01 -14.78 0.59
N VAL A 286 -18.80 -14.25 0.84
CA VAL A 286 -18.27 -14.06 2.20
C VAL A 286 -19.15 -13.09 3.00
N GLU A 287 -19.57 -11.98 2.39
CA GLU A 287 -20.45 -11.01 3.04
C GLU A 287 -21.82 -11.63 3.35
N TYR A 288 -22.39 -12.39 2.43
CA TYR A 288 -23.66 -13.07 2.63
C TYR A 288 -23.59 -14.09 3.78
N LEU A 289 -22.55 -14.93 3.82
CA LEU A 289 -22.32 -15.90 4.90
C LEU A 289 -22.09 -15.21 6.26
N ARG A 290 -21.36 -14.11 6.28
CA ARG A 290 -21.18 -13.26 7.49
C ARG A 290 -22.51 -12.74 7.97
N ASN A 291 -23.35 -12.25 7.08
CA ASN A 291 -24.67 -11.72 7.42
C ASN A 291 -25.59 -12.82 7.95
N MET A 292 -25.58 -14.01 7.34
CA MET A 292 -26.30 -15.19 7.87
C MET A 292 -25.82 -15.57 9.28
N LEU A 293 -24.51 -15.50 9.57
CA LEU A 293 -23.98 -15.73 10.93
C LEU A 293 -24.53 -14.72 11.92
N VAL A 294 -24.56 -13.43 11.56
CA VAL A 294 -25.12 -12.38 12.43
C VAL A 294 -26.61 -12.65 12.70
N VAL A 295 -27.37 -12.96 11.65
CA VAL A 295 -28.81 -13.27 11.78
C VAL A 295 -29.04 -14.51 12.64
N SER A 296 -28.17 -15.53 12.56
CA SER A 296 -28.28 -16.75 13.36
C SER A 296 -28.01 -16.53 14.85
N VAL A 297 -27.20 -15.52 15.21
CA VAL A 297 -26.81 -15.22 16.60
C VAL A 297 -27.67 -14.14 17.22
N VAL A 298 -28.03 -13.11 16.43
CA VAL A 298 -28.84 -11.97 16.88
C VAL A 298 -30.32 -12.26 16.61
N THR A 299 -31.09 -12.52 17.65
CA THR A 299 -32.51 -12.93 17.54
C THR A 299 -33.46 -11.76 17.28
N SER A 300 -33.03 -10.50 17.49
CA SER A 300 -33.87 -9.31 17.32
C SER A 300 -33.74 -8.71 15.92
N PRO A 301 -34.80 -8.74 15.08
CA PRO A 301 -34.75 -8.13 13.74
C PRO A 301 -34.45 -6.62 13.75
N GLN A 302 -34.73 -5.93 14.85
CA GLN A 302 -34.45 -4.49 14.99
C GLN A 302 -32.98 -4.21 15.16
N GLU A 303 -32.21 -5.13 15.75
CA GLU A 303 -30.76 -5.01 15.91
C GLU A 303 -30.00 -5.32 14.60
N TRP A 304 -30.62 -6.07 13.67
CA TRP A 304 -30.01 -6.35 12.36
C TRP A 304 -29.76 -5.08 11.56
N GLN A 305 -30.68 -4.08 11.62
CA GLN A 305 -30.58 -2.82 10.88
C GLN A 305 -29.32 -1.99 11.24
N GLY A 306 -28.72 -2.24 12.40
CA GLY A 306 -27.46 -1.60 12.80
C GLY A 306 -26.21 -2.42 12.49
N LEU A 307 -26.38 -3.73 12.21
CA LEU A 307 -25.28 -4.68 12.03
C LEU A 307 -25.13 -5.17 10.59
N ILE A 308 -26.25 -5.17 9.82
CA ILE A 308 -26.30 -5.65 8.45
C ILE A 308 -26.86 -4.55 7.55
N GLU A 309 -26.16 -4.25 6.49
CA GLU A 309 -26.56 -3.27 5.50
C GLU A 309 -27.17 -4.00 4.27
N ALA A 310 -28.40 -4.43 4.40
CA ALA A 310 -29.16 -5.11 3.34
C ALA A 310 -30.59 -4.60 3.27
N SER A 311 -31.29 -4.88 2.15
CA SER A 311 -32.71 -4.56 2.05
C SER A 311 -33.55 -5.40 3.02
N ALA A 312 -34.78 -4.96 3.33
CA ALA A 312 -35.66 -5.72 4.19
C ALA A 312 -36.02 -7.09 3.59
N GLU A 313 -36.08 -7.18 2.26
CA GLU A 313 -36.36 -8.42 1.53
C GLU A 313 -35.18 -9.39 1.64
N ASP A 314 -33.93 -8.88 1.44
CA ASP A 314 -32.72 -9.68 1.58
C ASP A 314 -32.51 -10.18 3.00
N LEU A 315 -32.78 -9.33 4.02
CA LEU A 315 -32.75 -9.75 5.44
C LEU A 315 -33.74 -10.86 5.75
N ALA A 316 -34.95 -10.78 5.20
CA ALA A 316 -35.94 -11.84 5.38
C ALA A 316 -35.50 -13.15 4.72
N GLN A 317 -34.91 -13.09 3.53
CA GLN A 317 -34.37 -14.26 2.85
C GLN A 317 -33.15 -14.86 3.59
N MET A 318 -32.22 -14.02 4.05
CA MET A 318 -31.09 -14.48 4.87
C MET A 318 -31.53 -15.13 6.18
N ALA A 319 -32.61 -14.64 6.78
CA ALA A 319 -33.18 -15.25 7.99
C ALA A 319 -33.73 -16.65 7.72
N ILE A 320 -34.39 -16.86 6.57
CA ILE A 320 -34.86 -18.17 6.14
C ILE A 320 -33.67 -19.11 5.89
N ASP A 321 -32.69 -18.66 5.12
CA ASP A 321 -31.51 -19.45 4.79
C ASP A 321 -30.69 -19.79 6.05
N ALA A 322 -30.55 -18.86 7.00
CA ALA A 322 -29.83 -19.08 8.25
C ALA A 322 -30.48 -20.12 9.15
N GLN A 323 -31.82 -20.28 9.12
CA GLN A 323 -32.53 -21.32 9.88
C GLN A 323 -32.21 -22.74 9.42
N ALA A 324 -31.76 -22.88 8.18
CA ALA A 324 -31.37 -24.19 7.62
C ALA A 324 -30.00 -24.68 8.09
N PHE A 325 -29.23 -23.83 8.74
CA PHE A 325 -27.87 -24.13 9.23
C PHE A 325 -27.79 -24.04 10.75
N SER A 326 -27.02 -24.95 11.36
CA SER A 326 -26.51 -24.69 12.70
C SER A 326 -25.32 -23.69 12.62
N PRO A 327 -25.01 -22.98 13.72
CA PRO A 327 -23.93 -21.96 13.71
C PRO A 327 -22.54 -22.50 13.33
N GLU A 328 -22.21 -23.74 13.71
CA GLU A 328 -20.90 -24.33 13.47
C GLU A 328 -20.59 -24.54 11.96
N PRO A 329 -21.47 -25.17 11.14
CA PRO A 329 -21.29 -25.23 9.70
C PRO A 329 -21.22 -23.87 9.02
N LEU A 330 -21.98 -22.86 9.49
CA LEU A 330 -21.88 -21.51 8.95
C LEU A 330 -20.50 -20.89 9.17
N GLN A 331 -19.89 -21.09 10.35
CA GLN A 331 -18.55 -20.62 10.65
C GLN A 331 -17.51 -21.30 9.75
N GLU A 332 -17.64 -22.62 9.53
CA GLU A 332 -16.74 -23.36 8.64
C GLU A 332 -16.91 -22.92 7.18
N LEU A 333 -18.13 -22.68 6.71
CA LEU A 333 -18.40 -22.14 5.36
C LEU A 333 -17.78 -20.76 5.20
N PHE A 334 -17.96 -19.87 6.17
CA PHE A 334 -17.35 -18.56 6.19
C PHE A 334 -15.82 -18.65 6.12
N ALA A 335 -15.20 -19.54 6.90
CA ALA A 335 -13.76 -19.75 6.87
C ALA A 335 -13.26 -20.29 5.52
N ILE A 336 -14.00 -21.22 4.86
CA ILE A 336 -13.66 -21.76 3.54
C ILE A 336 -13.61 -20.65 2.49
N PHE A 337 -14.63 -19.78 2.43
CA PHE A 337 -14.70 -18.73 1.43
C PHE A 337 -13.76 -17.55 1.73
N THR A 338 -13.54 -17.20 3.00
CA THR A 338 -12.53 -16.21 3.39
C THR A 338 -11.13 -16.66 2.99
N GLN A 339 -10.78 -17.95 3.22
CA GLN A 339 -9.51 -18.50 2.76
C GLN A 339 -9.40 -18.51 1.23
N ALA A 340 -10.51 -18.78 0.53
CA ALA A 340 -10.55 -18.71 -0.93
C ALA A 340 -10.34 -17.27 -1.43
N GLU A 341 -10.95 -16.27 -0.80
CA GLU A 341 -10.78 -14.85 -1.12
C GLU A 341 -9.31 -14.42 -1.03
N ASP A 342 -8.63 -14.78 0.07
CA ASP A 342 -7.20 -14.51 0.24
C ASP A 342 -6.35 -15.21 -0.84
N SER A 343 -6.69 -16.46 -1.14
CA SER A 343 -5.99 -17.24 -2.17
C SER A 343 -6.20 -16.67 -3.58
N LEU A 344 -7.38 -16.12 -3.88
CA LEU A 344 -7.70 -15.47 -5.15
C LEU A 344 -6.80 -14.26 -5.46
N ARG A 345 -6.31 -13.57 -4.43
CA ARG A 345 -5.42 -12.40 -4.60
C ARG A 345 -4.06 -12.77 -5.18
N LEU A 346 -3.57 -13.98 -4.88
CA LEU A 346 -2.23 -14.42 -5.22
C LEU A 346 -2.19 -15.50 -6.32
N SER A 347 -3.34 -16.12 -6.63
CA SER A 347 -3.40 -17.26 -7.55
C SER A 347 -3.38 -16.84 -9.02
N ALA A 348 -2.58 -17.54 -9.82
CA ALA A 348 -2.64 -17.46 -11.28
C ALA A 348 -3.90 -18.12 -11.87
N HIS A 349 -4.60 -18.97 -11.08
CA HIS A 349 -5.78 -19.72 -11.51
C HIS A 349 -6.97 -19.48 -10.56
N PRO A 350 -7.56 -18.27 -10.55
CA PRO A 350 -8.62 -17.91 -9.63
C PRO A 350 -9.84 -18.82 -9.73
N ARG A 351 -10.18 -19.29 -10.94
CA ARG A 351 -11.27 -20.23 -11.19
C ARG A 351 -11.13 -21.53 -10.36
N PHE A 352 -9.95 -22.15 -10.37
CA PHE A 352 -9.73 -23.42 -9.67
C PHE A 352 -9.81 -23.28 -8.15
N VAL A 353 -9.38 -22.12 -7.63
CA VAL A 353 -9.49 -21.81 -6.20
C VAL A 353 -10.96 -21.80 -5.79
N LEU A 354 -11.80 -21.06 -6.53
CA LEU A 354 -13.21 -20.90 -6.18
C LEU A 354 -14.01 -22.21 -6.40
N GLU A 355 -13.75 -22.94 -7.50
CA GLU A 355 -14.35 -24.26 -7.73
C GLU A 355 -14.02 -25.24 -6.59
N THR A 356 -12.76 -25.24 -6.11
CA THR A 356 -12.35 -26.08 -4.98
C THR A 356 -13.06 -25.69 -3.68
N ALA A 357 -13.17 -24.38 -3.41
CA ALA A 357 -13.88 -23.87 -2.24
C ALA A 357 -15.37 -24.27 -2.28
N ALA A 358 -16.05 -24.11 -3.42
CA ALA A 358 -17.45 -24.48 -3.61
C ALA A 358 -17.68 -25.99 -3.40
N VAL A 359 -16.80 -26.84 -3.94
CA VAL A 359 -16.88 -28.30 -3.73
C VAL A 359 -16.63 -28.66 -2.25
N ARG A 360 -15.67 -28.01 -1.57
CA ARG A 360 -15.46 -28.23 -0.14
C ARG A 360 -16.68 -27.82 0.69
N ALA A 361 -17.26 -26.67 0.37
CA ALA A 361 -18.45 -26.14 1.05
C ALA A 361 -19.64 -27.10 0.94
N THR A 362 -19.95 -27.60 -0.27
CA THR A 362 -21.07 -28.55 -0.47
C THR A 362 -20.86 -29.90 0.22
N ARG A 363 -19.60 -30.31 0.47
CA ARG A 363 -19.28 -31.57 1.16
C ARG A 363 -19.21 -31.45 2.67
N LEU A 364 -19.12 -30.25 3.20
CA LEU A 364 -19.01 -29.98 4.62
C LEU A 364 -20.25 -30.52 5.38
N LEU A 365 -21.44 -30.23 4.87
CA LEU A 365 -22.70 -30.63 5.49
C LEU A 365 -22.89 -32.15 5.52
N ARG A 366 -22.38 -32.88 4.53
CA ARG A 366 -22.36 -34.36 4.53
C ARG A 366 -21.53 -34.94 5.67
N ARG A 367 -20.48 -34.25 6.10
CA ARG A 367 -19.59 -34.70 7.19
C ARG A 367 -20.24 -34.54 8.56
N THR A 368 -21.08 -33.55 8.73
CA THR A 368 -21.79 -33.29 10.00
C THR A 368 -22.93 -34.24 10.22
N GLU A 369 -23.66 -34.66 9.18
CA GLU A 369 -24.71 -35.67 9.27
C GLU A 369 -24.18 -37.11 9.52
N GLY A 370 -22.91 -37.39 9.15
CA GLY A 370 -22.27 -38.72 9.33
C GLY A 370 -21.67 -38.97 10.71
N LYS A 371 -21.71 -38.02 11.64
CA LYS A 371 -21.30 -38.22 13.03
C LYS A 371 -22.48 -38.69 13.88
N SER A 372 -23.07 -39.85 13.55
CA SER A 372 -23.77 -40.67 14.55
C SER A 372 -22.78 -41.09 15.63
N PRO A 373 -23.18 -41.12 16.91
CA PRO A 373 -22.31 -41.52 17.98
C PRO A 373 -21.77 -42.95 17.69
N LEU A 374 -20.47 -43.10 17.73
CA LEU A 374 -19.80 -44.42 17.66
C LEU A 374 -20.55 -45.39 18.60
N PRO A 375 -20.90 -46.61 18.13
CA PRO A 375 -21.49 -47.62 19.03
C PRO A 375 -20.47 -47.87 20.14
N GLN A 376 -20.97 -47.72 21.38
CA GLN A 376 -20.19 -48.13 22.56
C GLN A 376 -19.70 -49.54 22.35
N ALA A 377 -18.39 -49.73 22.37
CA ALA A 377 -17.76 -51.05 22.30
C ALA A 377 -18.36 -51.93 23.41
N VAL A 378 -19.03 -52.99 22.95
CA VAL A 378 -19.52 -54.09 23.76
C VAL A 378 -18.32 -54.62 24.54
N GLN A 379 -18.39 -54.62 25.84
CA GLN A 379 -17.45 -55.25 26.75
C GLN A 379 -17.38 -56.73 26.41
N SER A 380 -16.30 -57.16 25.77
CA SER A 380 -15.98 -58.59 25.63
C SER A 380 -15.40 -59.10 26.94
N THR A 381 -16.10 -60.14 27.42
CA THR A 381 -15.84 -61.01 28.55
C THR A 381 -14.37 -61.40 28.75
N GLN A 382 -14.07 -61.47 30.04
CA GLN A 382 -12.84 -61.95 30.69
C GLN A 382 -12.24 -63.20 30.08
N ALA A 383 -10.94 -63.16 29.77
CA ALA A 383 -10.09 -64.37 29.70
C ALA A 383 -9.09 -64.28 30.85
N THR A 384 -9.16 -65.30 31.70
CA THR A 384 -8.38 -65.61 32.88
C THR A 384 -6.87 -65.65 32.59
N ARG A 385 -6.07 -64.96 33.42
CA ARG A 385 -4.61 -65.05 33.47
C ARG A 385 -4.17 -65.66 34.80
N PRO A 386 -3.25 -66.63 34.81
CA PRO A 386 -2.77 -67.32 36.04
C PRO A 386 -1.83 -66.43 36.90
N PRO A 387 -1.68 -66.77 38.18
CA PRO A 387 -1.04 -65.88 39.17
C PRO A 387 0.48 -65.99 39.19
N GLN A 388 1.13 -64.86 39.43
CA GLN A 388 2.57 -64.82 39.81
C GLN A 388 2.75 -64.26 41.19
N PRO A 389 3.83 -64.61 41.91
CA PRO A 389 3.93 -64.54 43.35
C PRO A 389 4.49 -63.19 43.86
N THR A 390 4.05 -62.84 45.03
CA THR A 390 4.48 -61.72 45.90
C THR A 390 5.90 -61.90 46.44
N PRO A 391 6.64 -60.81 46.75
CA PRO A 391 7.43 -60.73 47.94
C PRO A 391 7.04 -59.56 48.88
N VAL A 392 6.66 -59.89 50.03
CA VAL A 392 7.05 -59.54 51.40
C VAL A 392 7.62 -58.13 51.67
N ARG A 393 6.82 -57.43 52.38
CA ARG A 393 6.93 -56.51 53.51
C ARG A 393 8.29 -56.17 54.09
N THR A 394 8.55 -54.86 54.33
CA THR A 394 8.96 -54.30 55.60
C THR A 394 8.66 -52.78 55.64
N GLY A 395 7.87 -52.35 56.63
CA GLY A 395 7.79 -50.95 57.07
C GLY A 395 8.67 -50.74 58.31
N PRO A 396 8.51 -49.76 59.15
CA PRO A 396 7.50 -48.69 59.22
C PRO A 396 8.05 -47.28 59.61
N SER A 397 7.11 -46.35 59.79
CA SER A 397 7.16 -45.22 60.76
C SER A 397 7.91 -43.94 60.32
N VAL A 398 7.50 -42.69 60.48
CA VAL A 398 6.67 -41.97 61.45
C VAL A 398 6.31 -40.61 60.88
N SER A 399 5.09 -40.20 61.02
CA SER A 399 4.66 -38.78 61.03
C SER A 399 4.97 -38.20 62.42
N PRO A 400 5.02 -36.87 62.69
CA PRO A 400 3.83 -36.02 62.63
C PRO A 400 4.02 -34.51 62.33
N ALA A 401 2.98 -33.89 61.82
CA ALA A 401 2.18 -32.82 62.43
C ALA A 401 2.61 -31.36 62.43
N ARG A 402 1.70 -30.60 61.92
CA ARG A 402 1.03 -29.37 62.44
C ARG A 402 1.64 -27.99 62.10
N SER A 403 0.86 -27.28 61.29
CA SER A 403 0.05 -26.07 61.56
C SER A 403 0.82 -24.77 61.81
N VAL A 404 0.47 -23.73 61.05
CA VAL A 404 -0.34 -22.57 61.46
C VAL A 404 -0.08 -21.42 60.47
N ASP A 405 -1.14 -20.93 59.84
CA ASP A 405 -1.29 -19.55 59.37
C ASP A 405 -1.31 -18.60 60.60
N PRO A 406 -1.09 -17.30 60.52
CA PRO A 406 -1.80 -16.36 59.65
C PRO A 406 -1.07 -15.02 59.33
N THR A 407 -1.68 -14.32 58.36
CA THR A 407 -1.91 -12.85 58.25
C THR A 407 -0.76 -11.84 58.19
N SER A 408 -0.99 -10.93 57.27
CA SER A 408 -0.84 -9.47 57.33
C SER A 408 0.12 -8.82 56.32
N SER A 409 -0.51 -8.17 55.36
CA SER A 409 -0.32 -6.79 54.90
C SER A 409 1.09 -6.19 55.00
N LEU A 410 1.54 -5.61 53.87
CA LEU A 410 1.92 -4.20 53.73
C LEU A 410 2.66 -3.96 52.40
N THR A 411 2.11 -3.13 51.62
CA THR A 411 2.78 -2.35 50.55
C THR A 411 3.90 -1.49 51.15
N PRO A 412 4.93 -1.18 50.39
CA PRO A 412 5.31 0.21 50.27
C PRO A 412 5.67 0.70 48.87
N ARG A 413 5.39 1.95 48.73
CA ARG A 413 5.56 2.93 47.67
C ARG A 413 7.05 3.34 47.50
N PRO A 414 7.46 3.88 46.29
CA PRO A 414 8.85 4.18 45.98
C PRO A 414 9.30 5.55 46.51
N PRO A 415 10.61 5.80 46.66
CA PRO A 415 11.12 7.12 46.99
C PRO A 415 11.48 7.95 45.75
N GLN A 416 11.20 9.21 45.86
CA GLN A 416 11.54 10.33 45.01
C GLN A 416 12.96 10.86 45.33
N SER A 417 13.48 11.62 44.33
CA SER A 417 14.34 12.81 44.49
C SER A 417 15.85 12.53 44.59
N THR A 418 16.71 13.18 43.80
CA THR A 418 17.01 14.61 43.82
C THR A 418 17.93 14.99 42.67
N ALA A 419 17.70 16.15 42.09
CA ALA A 419 18.65 16.85 41.23
C ALA A 419 19.77 17.52 42.09
N PRO A 420 20.89 17.90 41.46
CA PRO A 420 21.16 19.31 41.30
C PRO A 420 21.77 19.74 39.94
N ALA A 421 21.38 20.91 39.50
CA ALA A 421 22.11 21.81 38.62
C ALA A 421 22.97 22.75 39.48
N PRO A 422 23.71 23.75 38.95
CA PRO A 422 24.28 24.02 37.64
C PRO A 422 25.75 24.47 37.66
N THR A 423 26.43 24.60 36.52
CA THR A 423 27.49 25.63 36.34
C THR A 423 27.76 25.91 34.85
N ALA A 424 27.56 27.14 34.47
CA ALA A 424 28.23 27.84 33.39
C ALA A 424 29.28 28.79 34.06
N PRO A 425 30.14 29.54 33.39
CA PRO A 425 30.17 30.10 32.05
C PRO A 425 31.56 30.31 31.39
N ILE A 426 31.61 30.52 30.04
CA ILE A 426 32.24 31.61 29.21
C ILE A 426 33.77 31.86 29.40
N PRO A 427 34.59 32.45 28.44
CA PRO A 427 34.29 33.16 27.20
C PRO A 427 35.32 33.07 26.03
N LEU A 428 34.87 33.52 24.85
CA LEU A 428 35.48 34.44 23.86
C LEU A 428 36.95 34.29 23.37
N ARG A 429 37.16 34.25 22.10
CA ARG A 429 37.76 35.38 21.34
C ARG A 429 37.68 35.24 19.84
N SER A 430 37.20 36.29 19.28
CA SER A 430 37.23 36.80 17.93
C SER A 430 38.67 36.92 17.34
N THR A 431 38.80 36.79 16.02
CA THR A 431 39.55 37.76 15.23
C THR A 431 39.04 37.83 13.78
N VAL A 432 38.79 39.03 13.42
CA VAL A 432 38.43 39.63 12.13
C VAL A 432 39.70 39.88 11.32
N VAL A 433 39.62 39.90 10.00
CA VAL A 433 40.26 40.72 8.93
C VAL A 433 40.05 39.94 7.63
N GLY A 434 39.42 40.33 6.52
CA GLY A 434 39.26 41.66 5.98
C GLY A 434 39.68 41.64 4.52
N ASN A 435 38.78 42.06 3.62
CA ASN A 435 38.98 42.68 2.32
C ASN A 435 39.69 41.89 1.20
N THR A 436 39.36 41.92 -0.08
CA THR A 436 38.77 42.96 -0.98
C THR A 436 38.54 42.40 -2.38
N ALA A 437 37.50 42.93 -3.03
CA ALA A 437 37.38 43.31 -4.44
C ALA A 437 37.18 42.29 -5.56
N SER A 438 36.00 42.32 -6.12
CA SER A 438 35.68 42.15 -7.56
C SER A 438 36.44 43.20 -8.43
N PRO A 439 36.56 43.07 -9.79
CA PRO A 439 35.38 43.11 -10.67
C PRO A 439 35.48 42.47 -12.09
N ARG A 440 34.30 42.35 -12.69
CA ARG A 440 33.96 42.58 -14.14
C ARG A 440 34.06 41.44 -15.16
N THR A 441 32.88 41.13 -15.65
CA THR A 441 32.44 40.63 -16.97
C THR A 441 33.09 41.38 -18.16
N PRO A 442 33.07 40.84 -19.44
CA PRO A 442 31.82 40.94 -20.20
C PRO A 442 31.47 39.76 -21.15
N GLN A 443 30.21 39.71 -21.42
CA GLN A 443 29.39 39.13 -22.48
C GLN A 443 30.02 38.97 -23.87
N THR A 444 29.66 37.91 -24.61
CA THR A 444 29.11 37.99 -25.97
C THR A 444 28.41 36.67 -26.36
N ASN A 445 27.16 36.76 -26.72
CA ASN A 445 26.37 35.87 -27.59
C ASN A 445 26.09 36.60 -28.90
N PRO A 446 25.42 36.03 -29.91
CA PRO A 446 25.54 34.80 -30.71
C PRO A 446 25.78 35.10 -32.22
N PRO A 447 25.56 34.26 -33.21
CA PRO A 447 24.25 34.08 -33.81
C PRO A 447 23.90 32.69 -34.40
N ASN A 448 22.63 32.47 -34.40
CA ASN A 448 21.75 31.55 -35.09
C ASN A 448 21.87 31.59 -36.63
N VAL A 449 21.92 30.41 -37.31
CA VAL A 449 21.47 30.23 -38.71
C VAL A 449 20.96 28.80 -38.91
N GLN A 450 19.70 28.68 -39.20
CA GLN A 450 19.02 27.64 -40.02
C GLN A 450 18.60 28.28 -41.34
N PRO A 451 18.14 27.57 -42.39
CA PRO A 451 18.10 26.15 -42.78
C PRO A 451 18.35 25.92 -44.29
N SER A 452 18.02 24.70 -44.74
CA SER A 452 17.68 24.20 -46.10
C SER A 452 18.68 23.20 -46.65
N GLY A 453 18.34 21.97 -46.96
CA GLY A 453 17.42 21.49 -47.95
C GLY A 453 18.16 20.60 -48.92
N ALA A 454 17.54 19.46 -49.25
CA ALA A 454 17.70 18.69 -50.47
C ALA A 454 18.52 17.39 -50.48
N ALA A 455 17.79 16.40 -50.95
CA ALA A 455 18.09 15.03 -51.28
C ALA A 455 19.33 14.77 -52.15
N GLY A 456 19.84 13.54 -52.05
CA GLY A 456 20.81 13.03 -53.02
C GLY A 456 21.27 11.61 -52.64
N ASP A 457 20.64 10.60 -53.24
CA ASP A 457 21.15 9.25 -53.38
C ASP A 457 22.53 9.23 -54.02
N VAL A 458 23.49 8.48 -53.46
CA VAL A 458 24.55 7.84 -54.28
C VAL A 458 25.05 6.57 -53.58
N LYS A 459 24.93 5.45 -54.29
CA LYS A 459 25.71 4.20 -54.14
C LYS A 459 27.18 4.43 -54.42
N ALA A 460 28.06 3.74 -53.68
CA ALA A 460 29.28 3.09 -54.19
C ALA A 460 30.00 2.36 -53.04
N SER A 461 30.03 1.06 -53.10
CA SER A 461 31.13 0.13 -53.48
C SER A 461 32.50 0.38 -52.84
N GLY A 462 32.99 -0.66 -52.17
CA GLY A 462 34.13 -0.96 -51.37
C GLY A 462 35.52 -0.48 -51.83
N PRO A 463 36.56 -0.91 -51.09
CA PRO A 463 37.26 -2.11 -51.50
C PRO A 463 37.69 -3.06 -50.35
N VAL A 464 37.84 -4.30 -50.77
CA VAL A 464 38.47 -5.45 -50.15
C VAL A 464 39.92 -5.15 -49.79
N ALA A 465 40.35 -5.43 -48.57
CA ALA A 465 41.79 -5.58 -48.23
C ALA A 465 41.98 -6.93 -47.54
N SER A 466 42.90 -7.64 -48.09
CA SER A 466 43.38 -8.99 -47.82
C SER A 466 44.00 -9.18 -46.43
N PRO A 467 44.19 -10.44 -45.97
CA PRO A 467 44.49 -10.78 -44.59
C PRO A 467 45.98 -10.67 -44.26
N LEU A 468 46.29 -10.27 -43.05
CA LEU A 468 47.59 -10.38 -42.40
C LEU A 468 47.54 -11.28 -41.17
N PRO A 469 48.66 -11.83 -40.69
CA PRO A 469 48.77 -13.22 -40.29
C PRO A 469 48.35 -13.52 -38.85
N GLU A 470 48.01 -14.80 -38.64
CA GLU A 470 47.74 -15.45 -37.35
C GLU A 470 48.93 -15.31 -36.39
N GLY A 471 48.77 -14.47 -35.38
CA GLY A 471 49.60 -14.41 -34.18
C GLY A 471 48.74 -14.63 -32.96
N GLY A 472 48.99 -15.68 -32.22
CA GLY A 472 48.47 -16.13 -30.95
C GLY A 472 47.29 -15.38 -30.32
N ARG A 473 46.10 -15.94 -30.44
CA ARG A 473 44.92 -15.54 -29.65
C ARG A 473 45.10 -15.95 -28.19
N LEU A 474 45.60 -15.06 -27.35
CA LEU A 474 45.36 -15.10 -25.91
C LEU A 474 43.94 -14.54 -25.72
N ALA A 475 42.96 -15.43 -25.58
CA ALA A 475 41.61 -15.03 -25.25
C ALA A 475 41.61 -14.42 -23.85
N VAL A 476 41.13 -13.18 -23.74
CA VAL A 476 40.86 -12.53 -22.44
C VAL A 476 39.78 -13.33 -21.75
N THR A 477 40.09 -14.05 -20.68
CA THR A 477 39.11 -14.72 -19.83
C THR A 477 38.70 -13.74 -18.74
N LEU A 478 37.60 -13.05 -18.96
CA LEU A 478 36.95 -12.20 -17.92
C LEU A 478 35.95 -13.04 -17.14
N ASN A 479 36.21 -13.21 -15.84
CA ASN A 479 35.18 -13.79 -14.94
C ASN A 479 34.15 -12.70 -14.65
N TRP A 480 32.93 -12.86 -15.21
CA TRP A 480 31.87 -11.88 -15.13
C TRP A 480 31.37 -11.65 -13.69
N GLU A 481 31.30 -12.70 -12.87
CA GLU A 481 30.89 -12.59 -11.46
C GLU A 481 31.91 -11.78 -10.65
N GLN A 482 33.19 -12.09 -10.81
CA GLN A 482 34.27 -11.35 -10.13
C GLN A 482 34.30 -9.88 -10.57
N PHE A 483 34.08 -9.60 -11.86
CA PHE A 483 34.02 -8.23 -12.37
C PHE A 483 32.87 -7.43 -11.73
N GLN A 484 31.67 -8.04 -11.59
CA GLN A 484 30.54 -7.39 -10.96
C GLN A 484 30.73 -7.17 -9.45
N GLU A 485 31.35 -8.10 -8.74
CA GLU A 485 31.67 -7.98 -7.31
C GLU A 485 32.68 -6.83 -7.07
N GLU A 486 33.73 -6.74 -7.88
CA GLU A 486 34.70 -5.66 -7.80
C GLU A 486 34.09 -4.28 -8.12
N VAL A 487 33.18 -4.23 -9.12
CA VAL A 487 32.43 -3.01 -9.44
C VAL A 487 31.49 -2.65 -8.30
N ALA A 488 30.83 -3.62 -7.66
CA ALA A 488 29.98 -3.37 -6.52
C ALA A 488 30.75 -2.81 -5.31
N GLY A 489 31.97 -3.27 -5.11
CA GLY A 489 32.84 -2.75 -4.06
C GLY A 489 33.41 -1.35 -4.33
N ALA A 490 33.71 -1.04 -5.61
CA ALA A 490 34.35 0.21 -5.98
C ALA A 490 33.35 1.32 -6.39
N PHE A 491 32.24 0.97 -7.00
CA PHE A 491 31.28 1.89 -7.61
C PHE A 491 29.83 1.54 -7.24
N SER A 492 29.43 1.81 -6.00
CA SER A 492 28.09 1.50 -5.48
C SER A 492 26.92 2.17 -6.25
N ASN A 493 27.19 3.26 -6.98
CA ASN A 493 26.23 3.98 -7.80
C ASN A 493 26.02 3.35 -9.20
N ILE A 494 26.95 2.53 -9.69
CA ILE A 494 26.92 1.89 -11.03
C ILE A 494 26.49 0.42 -10.91
N ALA A 495 26.86 -0.23 -9.82
CA ALA A 495 26.66 -1.65 -9.61
C ALA A 495 25.21 -2.14 -9.82
N PRO A 496 24.15 -1.48 -9.30
CA PRO A 496 22.76 -1.93 -9.51
C PRO A 496 22.34 -1.92 -10.99
N PHE A 497 22.90 -1.02 -11.78
CA PHE A 497 22.60 -0.95 -13.22
C PHE A 497 23.38 -2.02 -14.00
N LEU A 498 24.62 -2.33 -13.59
CA LEU A 498 25.40 -3.40 -14.18
C LEU A 498 24.83 -4.79 -13.90
N GLU A 499 24.16 -5.00 -12.77
CA GLU A 499 23.47 -6.24 -12.44
C GLU A 499 22.31 -6.60 -13.41
N MET A 500 21.73 -5.58 -14.06
CA MET A 500 20.72 -5.76 -15.10
C MET A 500 21.31 -6.11 -16.46
N GLY A 501 22.65 -5.96 -16.64
CA GLY A 501 23.38 -6.29 -17.85
C GLY A 501 23.79 -7.76 -17.88
N ARG A 502 24.07 -8.26 -19.08
CA ARG A 502 24.57 -9.60 -19.35
C ARG A 502 25.85 -9.53 -20.16
N LEU A 503 26.80 -10.40 -19.86
CA LEU A 503 27.97 -10.56 -20.73
C LEU A 503 27.53 -11.33 -21.98
N VAL A 504 27.62 -10.68 -23.15
CA VAL A 504 27.27 -11.29 -24.44
C VAL A 504 28.46 -12.07 -25.01
N GLY A 505 29.64 -11.55 -24.85
CA GLY A 505 30.87 -12.19 -25.31
C GLY A 505 32.10 -11.34 -25.10
N VAL A 506 33.25 -11.97 -25.21
CA VAL A 506 34.59 -11.33 -25.20
C VAL A 506 35.30 -11.71 -26.49
N ASP A 507 35.39 -10.75 -27.41
CA ASP A 507 36.05 -10.94 -28.72
C ASP A 507 37.38 -10.20 -28.72
N GLY A 508 38.46 -10.94 -28.45
CA GLY A 508 39.80 -10.35 -28.37
C GLY A 508 39.87 -9.28 -27.25
N HIS A 509 40.01 -8.00 -27.62
CA HIS A 509 40.05 -6.87 -26.68
C HIS A 509 38.70 -6.17 -26.48
N VAL A 510 37.59 -6.73 -26.98
CA VAL A 510 36.27 -6.13 -26.87
C VAL A 510 35.37 -6.97 -25.98
N VAL A 511 34.92 -6.39 -24.85
CA VAL A 511 33.93 -6.96 -23.95
C VAL A 511 32.58 -6.37 -24.30
N THR A 512 31.61 -7.23 -24.66
CA THR A 512 30.27 -6.81 -25.05
C THR A 512 29.28 -7.10 -23.93
N ILE A 513 28.63 -6.04 -23.42
CA ILE A 513 27.59 -6.13 -22.40
C ILE A 513 26.24 -5.80 -23.05
N GLY A 514 25.27 -6.69 -22.87
CA GLY A 514 23.93 -6.56 -23.44
C GLY A 514 22.88 -6.19 -22.41
N PHE A 515 21.95 -5.34 -22.79
CA PHE A 515 20.79 -4.95 -21.99
C PHE A 515 19.50 -5.23 -22.75
N THR A 516 18.48 -5.72 -22.08
CA THR A 516 17.15 -5.92 -22.67
C THR A 516 16.41 -4.58 -22.80
N LYS A 517 15.38 -4.52 -23.66
CA LYS A 517 14.52 -3.32 -23.83
C LYS A 517 13.90 -2.81 -22.54
N GLN A 518 13.66 -3.67 -21.56
CA GLN A 518 13.13 -3.30 -20.26
C GLN A 518 14.18 -2.60 -19.37
N ALA A 519 15.46 -2.76 -19.65
CA ALA A 519 16.58 -2.17 -18.91
C ALA A 519 17.15 -0.90 -19.57
N THR A 520 16.35 -0.12 -20.30
CA THR A 520 16.77 1.09 -21.03
C THR A 520 17.41 2.13 -20.10
N LEU A 521 16.88 2.30 -18.90
CA LEU A 521 17.43 3.22 -17.89
C LEU A 521 18.83 2.77 -17.45
N ALA A 522 19.00 1.47 -17.17
CA ALA A 522 20.29 0.91 -16.76
C ALA A 522 21.32 1.04 -17.88
N ARG A 523 20.94 0.77 -19.13
CA ARG A 523 21.77 0.99 -20.31
C ARG A 523 22.23 2.45 -20.40
N GLY A 524 21.30 3.42 -20.32
CA GLY A 524 21.63 4.85 -20.41
C GLY A 524 22.55 5.33 -19.28
N MET A 525 22.46 4.73 -18.09
CA MET A 525 23.39 5.03 -16.99
C MET A 525 24.77 4.45 -17.22
N ILE A 526 24.88 3.25 -17.78
CA ILE A 526 26.18 2.61 -18.09
C ILE A 526 26.84 3.28 -19.31
N GLU A 527 26.10 3.75 -20.29
CA GLU A 527 26.60 4.43 -21.51
C GLU A 527 27.19 5.84 -21.23
N LYS A 528 27.06 6.39 -20.03
CA LYS A 528 27.69 7.66 -19.68
C LYS A 528 29.22 7.57 -19.81
N PRO A 529 29.90 8.57 -20.41
CA PRO A 529 31.35 8.53 -20.67
C PRO A 529 32.19 8.20 -19.43
N ASP A 530 31.85 8.80 -18.28
CA ASP A 530 32.56 8.59 -17.02
C ASP A 530 32.43 7.16 -16.51
N ASN A 531 31.23 6.57 -16.66
CA ASN A 531 30.94 5.22 -16.22
C ASN A 531 31.58 4.17 -17.13
N ILE A 532 31.60 4.41 -18.47
CA ILE A 532 32.31 3.56 -19.43
C ILE A 532 33.81 3.58 -19.13
N ALA A 533 34.40 4.74 -18.87
CA ALA A 533 35.81 4.86 -18.55
C ALA A 533 36.17 4.11 -17.26
N ALA A 534 35.35 4.24 -16.20
CA ALA A 534 35.51 3.53 -14.93
C ALA A 534 35.43 2.01 -15.09
N LEU A 535 34.41 1.52 -15.82
CA LEU A 535 34.22 0.08 -16.08
C LEU A 535 35.33 -0.48 -17.00
N THR A 536 35.80 0.29 -17.98
CA THR A 536 36.92 -0.10 -18.85
C THR A 536 38.20 -0.26 -18.03
N ALA A 537 38.54 0.71 -17.18
CA ALA A 537 39.71 0.64 -16.30
C ALA A 537 39.63 -0.58 -15.34
N MET A 538 38.43 -0.93 -14.86
CA MET A 538 38.22 -2.11 -14.03
C MET A 538 38.43 -3.41 -14.82
N CYS A 539 37.89 -3.49 -16.04
CA CYS A 539 38.11 -4.64 -16.93
C CYS A 539 39.61 -4.81 -17.26
N GLU A 540 40.34 -3.72 -17.53
CA GLU A 540 41.79 -3.74 -17.79
C GLU A 540 42.56 -4.21 -16.56
N ARG A 541 42.18 -3.79 -15.37
CA ARG A 541 42.82 -4.21 -14.11
C ARG A 541 42.62 -5.71 -13.84
N LEU A 542 41.46 -6.26 -14.15
CA LEU A 542 41.15 -7.68 -13.92
C LEU A 542 41.72 -8.59 -15.03
N SER A 543 41.74 -8.11 -16.26
CA SER A 543 42.21 -8.90 -17.41
C SER A 543 43.72 -8.77 -17.66
N GLY A 544 44.37 -7.73 -17.12
CA GLY A 544 45.78 -7.41 -17.38
C GLY A 544 46.08 -6.95 -18.81
N GLN A 545 45.05 -6.64 -19.61
CA GLN A 545 45.13 -6.25 -21.01
C GLN A 545 44.26 -5.04 -21.30
N THR A 546 44.58 -4.28 -22.32
CA THR A 546 43.74 -3.17 -22.79
C THR A 546 42.44 -3.71 -23.37
N VAL A 547 41.31 -3.24 -22.83
CA VAL A 547 39.95 -3.71 -23.17
C VAL A 547 39.09 -2.55 -23.64
N ARG A 548 38.18 -2.78 -24.59
CA ARG A 548 37.14 -1.85 -24.98
C ARG A 548 35.78 -2.43 -24.61
N LEU A 549 34.98 -1.63 -23.90
CA LEU A 549 33.59 -2.00 -23.60
C LEU A 549 32.68 -1.58 -24.75
N ARG A 550 31.80 -2.50 -25.14
CA ARG A 550 30.72 -2.29 -26.11
C ARG A 550 29.40 -2.61 -25.46
N ILE A 551 28.43 -1.70 -25.52
CA ILE A 551 27.09 -1.89 -25.00
C ILE A 551 26.16 -2.13 -26.18
N VAL A 552 25.31 -3.19 -26.07
CA VAL A 552 24.37 -3.58 -27.11
C VAL A 552 22.98 -3.78 -26.52
N GLU A 553 21.96 -3.54 -27.33
CA GLU A 553 20.58 -3.87 -26.98
C GLU A 553 20.28 -5.31 -27.41
N LEU A 554 19.73 -6.12 -26.48
CA LEU A 554 19.35 -7.49 -26.74
C LEU A 554 17.86 -7.60 -27.01
N THR A 555 17.50 -8.34 -28.05
CA THR A 555 16.12 -8.77 -28.24
C THR A 555 15.82 -9.98 -27.33
N GLU A 556 14.55 -10.18 -26.91
CA GLU A 556 14.16 -11.27 -25.99
C GLU A 556 14.54 -12.67 -26.51
N LEU A 557 14.70 -12.83 -27.82
CA LEU A 557 15.12 -14.08 -28.48
C LEU A 557 16.64 -14.32 -28.45
N ASP A 558 17.46 -13.27 -28.32
CA ASP A 558 18.91 -13.33 -28.41
C ASP A 558 19.62 -13.31 -27.05
N ALA A 559 18.90 -13.46 -25.95
CA ALA A 559 19.42 -13.32 -24.60
C ALA A 559 19.85 -14.69 -23.99
N PRO A 560 21.05 -15.23 -24.26
CA PRO A 560 21.54 -16.42 -23.56
C PRO A 560 21.87 -16.09 -22.11
N GLY A 561 21.38 -16.89 -21.18
CA GLY A 561 21.73 -16.82 -19.75
C GLY A 561 20.80 -15.97 -18.87
N GLN A 562 20.88 -16.21 -17.56
CA GLN A 562 20.13 -15.45 -16.54
C GLN A 562 20.92 -14.21 -16.12
N THR A 563 20.23 -13.13 -15.74
CA THR A 563 20.89 -11.96 -15.12
C THR A 563 21.36 -12.31 -13.70
N MET A 564 22.36 -11.62 -13.17
CA MET A 564 22.83 -11.84 -11.79
C MET A 564 21.74 -11.59 -10.75
N ALA A 565 20.83 -10.66 -11.00
CA ALA A 565 19.65 -10.47 -10.16
C ALA A 565 18.77 -11.73 -10.12
N GLN A 566 18.58 -12.43 -11.24
CA GLN A 566 17.86 -13.70 -11.33
C GLN A 566 18.64 -14.85 -10.68
N LEU A 567 19.95 -14.91 -10.85
CA LEU A 567 20.82 -15.90 -10.20
C LEU A 567 20.89 -15.71 -8.69
N ARG A 568 21.00 -14.47 -8.20
CA ARG A 568 20.95 -14.17 -6.76
C ARG A 568 19.58 -14.53 -6.17
N ALA A 569 18.49 -14.16 -6.83
CA ALA A 569 17.15 -14.51 -6.40
C ALA A 569 16.91 -16.04 -6.38
N ALA A 570 17.45 -16.76 -7.35
CA ALA A 570 17.40 -18.23 -7.38
C ALA A 570 18.22 -18.84 -6.23
N LYS A 571 19.43 -18.35 -5.99
CA LYS A 571 20.31 -18.80 -4.90
C LYS A 571 19.74 -18.49 -3.51
N GLU A 572 19.11 -17.32 -3.36
CA GLU A 572 18.43 -16.91 -2.14
C GLU A 572 17.19 -17.77 -1.86
N LYS A 573 16.46 -18.11 -2.93
CA LYS A 573 15.32 -19.05 -2.86
C LYS A 573 15.77 -20.46 -2.49
N GLU A 574 16.87 -20.93 -3.02
CA GLU A 574 17.47 -22.23 -2.71
C GLU A 574 17.97 -22.26 -1.24
N GLN A 575 18.66 -21.21 -0.79
CA GLN A 575 19.09 -21.09 0.60
C GLN A 575 17.90 -21.05 1.57
N ARG A 576 16.82 -20.35 1.23
CA ARG A 576 15.58 -20.37 2.03
C ARG A 576 14.96 -21.76 2.09
N LEU A 577 14.93 -22.50 0.99
CA LEU A 577 14.44 -23.89 0.95
C LEU A 577 15.27 -24.80 1.85
N VAL A 578 16.58 -24.72 1.77
CA VAL A 578 17.50 -25.51 2.61
C VAL A 578 17.30 -25.17 4.09
N LEU A 579 17.20 -23.90 4.45
CA LEU A 579 16.93 -23.47 5.83
C LEU A 579 15.55 -23.96 6.32
N PHE A 580 14.56 -23.95 5.46
CA PHE A 580 13.22 -24.43 5.77
C PHE A 580 13.20 -25.95 6.02
N GLU A 581 13.90 -26.71 5.17
CA GLU A 581 14.05 -28.16 5.36
C GLU A 581 14.84 -28.52 6.62
N GLN A 582 15.91 -27.78 6.91
CA GLN A 582 16.68 -27.95 8.15
C GLN A 582 15.84 -27.65 9.40
N ALA A 583 15.06 -26.56 9.37
CA ALA A 583 14.15 -26.23 10.46
C ALA A 583 13.08 -27.30 10.65
N ARG A 584 12.50 -27.82 9.55
CA ARG A 584 11.50 -28.90 9.58
C ARG A 584 12.05 -30.24 10.07
N ALA A 585 13.32 -30.51 9.79
CA ALA A 585 14.01 -31.72 10.23
C ALA A 585 14.46 -31.67 11.70
N HIS A 586 14.47 -30.48 12.31
CA HIS A 586 14.92 -30.31 13.70
C HIS A 586 13.96 -31.03 14.67
N PRO A 587 14.46 -31.87 15.60
CA PRO A 587 13.61 -32.73 16.45
C PRO A 587 12.57 -31.95 17.26
N VAL A 588 12.98 -30.82 17.87
CA VAL A 588 12.10 -29.98 18.69
C VAL A 588 11.01 -29.33 17.84
N VAL A 589 11.34 -28.86 16.63
CA VAL A 589 10.37 -28.26 15.72
C VAL A 589 9.38 -29.30 15.24
N LYS A 590 9.84 -30.50 14.88
CA LYS A 590 8.99 -31.61 14.47
C LYS A 590 8.00 -32.00 15.56
N GLN A 591 8.46 -32.09 16.81
CA GLN A 591 7.61 -32.40 17.95
C GLN A 591 6.59 -31.28 18.23
N ALA A 592 6.98 -30.02 18.07
CA ALA A 592 6.06 -28.87 18.20
C ALA A 592 4.99 -28.87 17.10
N LEU A 593 5.37 -29.15 15.84
CA LEU A 593 4.42 -29.26 14.72
C LEU A 593 3.40 -30.38 14.91
N GLU A 594 3.84 -31.54 15.43
CA GLU A 594 2.96 -32.67 15.73
C GLU A 594 2.03 -32.39 16.92
N MET A 595 2.53 -31.68 17.95
CA MET A 595 1.77 -31.40 19.17
C MET A 595 0.71 -30.31 18.96
N PHE A 596 1.00 -29.29 18.14
CA PHE A 596 0.13 -28.14 17.91
C PHE A 596 -0.64 -28.17 16.60
N GLY A 597 -0.39 -29.16 15.72
CA GLY A 597 -0.99 -29.22 14.39
C GLY A 597 -0.67 -27.99 13.52
N ALA A 598 0.51 -27.38 13.74
CA ALA A 598 0.91 -26.13 13.12
C ALA A 598 1.83 -26.35 11.92
N GLU A 599 1.96 -25.35 11.05
CA GLU A 599 2.92 -25.33 9.95
C GLU A 599 3.94 -24.19 10.14
N ILE A 600 5.15 -24.36 9.59
CA ILE A 600 6.19 -23.34 9.64
C ILE A 600 5.82 -22.25 8.64
N ALA A 601 5.52 -21.05 9.11
CA ALA A 601 5.19 -19.91 8.26
C ALA A 601 6.45 -19.25 7.67
N GLU A 602 7.50 -19.06 8.46
CA GLU A 602 8.74 -18.41 8.03
C GLU A 602 9.94 -18.91 8.86
N VAL A 603 11.11 -19.01 8.23
CA VAL A 603 12.39 -19.31 8.89
C VAL A 603 13.36 -18.15 8.63
N ARG A 604 13.88 -17.56 9.71
CA ARG A 604 14.89 -16.49 9.64
C ARG A 604 16.19 -16.96 10.31
N SER A 605 17.32 -16.71 9.66
CA SER A 605 18.62 -16.93 10.29
C SER A 605 18.88 -15.84 11.32
N VAL A 606 19.14 -16.20 12.57
CA VAL A 606 19.64 -15.27 13.57
C VAL A 606 21.16 -15.18 13.39
N SER A 607 21.67 -14.06 12.89
CA SER A 607 23.10 -13.79 12.93
C SER A 607 23.52 -13.71 14.40
N SER A 608 24.41 -14.62 14.85
CA SER A 608 25.00 -14.59 16.18
C SER A 608 25.69 -13.23 16.38
N GLN A 609 25.09 -12.35 17.18
CA GLN A 609 25.82 -11.26 17.77
C GLN A 609 26.92 -11.86 18.67
N LYS A 610 28.16 -11.45 18.42
CA LYS A 610 29.30 -11.79 19.24
C LYS A 610 28.98 -11.46 20.70
N GLU A 611 29.08 -12.47 21.52
CA GLU A 611 29.16 -12.31 22.99
C GLU A 611 30.25 -11.29 23.30
N VAL A 612 29.90 -10.25 24.04
CA VAL A 612 30.82 -9.35 24.70
C VAL A 612 31.25 -10.09 25.95
N PRO A 613 32.53 -10.38 26.20
CA PRO A 613 32.98 -10.95 27.46
C PRO A 613 32.85 -9.90 28.57
N GLU A 614 32.46 -10.40 29.75
CA GLU A 614 32.34 -9.69 31.04
C GLU A 614 33.49 -8.73 31.35
#